data_3c5fc7ad43a90f4c916520a4f0de98bb
#
_entry.id   3c5fc7ad43a90f4c916520a4f0de98bb
#
_cell.length_a   1.000
_cell.length_b   1.000
_cell.length_c   1.000
_cell.angle_alpha   90.00
_cell.angle_beta   90.00
_cell.angle_gamma   90.00
#
_symmetry.space_group_name_H-M   'P 1'
#
loop_
_entity.id
_entity.type
_entity.pdbx_description
1 polymer ?
#
loop_
_entity_poly.entity_id
_entity_poly.type
_entity_poly.pdbx_seq_one_letter_code
_entity_poly.pdbx_strand_id
1 'polypeptide(L)'
;MKVKLSLLFVVLLSFCSFFTKPVYAEGIPDVAPPSGVYDPHGYLSKDVVKEVTDLNSEYSKTALRPQIAIAVVDTVDGDIESVAREAARNWRVGFSDTNYGTLVLISIKDRKIRTETSDNMGIIITDVEASNLNDSIQDDFRQENYSAGLRTYLAKFKNKVEPYLSKKNAKEITEYQEKQRQ
;
A
#
# COMPACT_ATOMS: atom_id res chain seq x y z
N MET A 1 21.28 36.83 49.93
CA MET A 1 20.14 36.88 48.98
C MET A 1 20.49 36.32 47.59
N LYS A 2 21.23 35.18 47.51
CA LYS A 2 21.72 34.58 46.24
C LYS A 2 21.23 33.15 46.01
N VAL A 3 20.40 32.58 46.89
CA VAL A 3 19.94 31.18 46.80
C VAL A 3 18.61 31.02 46.03
N LYS A 4 17.81 32.08 45.85
CA LYS A 4 16.47 31.99 45.24
C LYS A 4 16.48 31.95 43.70
N LEU A 5 17.57 32.38 43.05
CA LEU A 5 17.64 32.42 41.57
C LEU A 5 18.03 31.05 40.99
N SER A 6 18.80 30.25 41.73
CA SER A 6 19.26 28.92 41.29
C SER A 6 18.12 27.87 41.32
N LEU A 7 17.17 28.02 42.25
CA LEU A 7 16.03 27.09 42.35
C LEU A 7 15.00 27.28 41.23
N LEU A 8 14.85 28.53 40.76
CA LEU A 8 13.92 28.84 39.65
C LEU A 8 14.42 28.28 38.31
N PHE A 9 15.74 28.22 38.10
CA PHE A 9 16.34 27.72 36.89
C PHE A 9 16.27 26.18 36.79
N VAL A 10 16.33 25.47 37.91
CA VAL A 10 16.19 24.00 37.98
C VAL A 10 14.74 23.57 37.73
N VAL A 11 13.76 24.37 38.18
CA VAL A 11 12.32 24.06 37.92
C VAL A 11 11.95 24.30 36.47
N LEU A 12 12.57 25.28 35.78
CA LEU A 12 12.29 25.54 34.36
C LEU A 12 12.88 24.47 33.42
N LEU A 13 14.01 23.84 33.82
CA LEU A 13 14.63 22.73 33.08
C LEU A 13 13.89 21.38 33.24
N SER A 14 13.13 21.23 34.34
CA SER A 14 12.36 20.00 34.59
C SER A 14 11.03 19.95 33.85
N PHE A 15 10.54 21.07 33.28
CA PHE A 15 9.25 21.11 32.57
C PHE A 15 9.35 20.86 31.07
N CYS A 16 10.58 20.70 30.54
CA CYS A 16 10.80 20.25 29.14
C CYS A 16 10.76 18.74 29.01
N SER A 17 10.17 18.01 29.95
CA SER A 17 9.99 16.57 29.91
C SER A 17 8.83 16.22 28.96
N PHE A 18 9.15 16.13 27.69
CA PHE A 18 8.70 15.03 26.82
C PHE A 18 7.22 14.63 26.91
N PHE A 19 6.35 15.40 26.29
CA PHE A 19 5.15 14.84 25.68
C PHE A 19 5.53 14.17 24.33
N THR A 20 6.43 13.21 24.35
CA THR A 20 6.50 12.25 23.27
C THR A 20 5.27 11.34 23.45
N LYS A 21 4.22 11.58 22.69
CA LYS A 21 3.15 10.60 22.58
C LYS A 21 3.81 9.29 22.13
N PRO A 22 3.55 8.16 22.82
CA PRO A 22 4.01 6.89 22.30
C PRO A 22 3.43 6.73 20.88
N VAL A 23 4.30 6.54 19.91
CA VAL A 23 3.88 6.16 18.55
C VAL A 23 3.48 4.70 18.68
N TYR A 24 2.20 4.43 18.85
CA TYR A 24 1.67 3.09 18.71
C TYR A 24 1.70 2.74 17.21
N ALA A 25 2.18 1.55 16.87
CA ALA A 25 1.98 1.00 15.55
C ALA A 25 0.48 0.97 15.26
N GLU A 26 0.10 1.50 14.11
CA GLU A 26 -1.30 1.59 13.72
C GLU A 26 -1.76 0.23 13.20
N GLY A 27 -2.80 -0.34 13.82
CA GLY A 27 -3.39 -1.59 13.35
C GLY A 27 -4.15 -1.39 12.03
N ILE A 28 -3.81 -2.20 11.05
CA ILE A 28 -4.61 -2.31 9.82
C ILE A 28 -5.89 -3.08 10.20
N PRO A 29 -7.10 -2.60 9.82
CA PRO A 29 -8.34 -3.28 10.18
C PRO A 29 -8.42 -4.67 9.52
N ASP A 30 -9.09 -5.63 10.18
CA ASP A 30 -9.28 -6.98 9.65
C ASP A 30 -10.19 -7.04 8.41
N VAL A 31 -10.92 -5.98 8.12
CA VAL A 31 -11.84 -5.90 6.99
C VAL A 31 -11.48 -4.73 6.10
N ALA A 32 -11.36 -4.99 4.81
CA ALA A 32 -11.09 -3.96 3.82
C ALA A 32 -12.18 -2.89 3.80
N PRO A 33 -11.81 -1.60 3.74
CA PRO A 33 -12.79 -0.55 3.48
C PRO A 33 -13.50 -0.75 2.12
N PRO A 34 -14.77 -0.32 1.98
CA PRO A 34 -15.50 -0.46 0.71
C PRO A 34 -14.82 0.18 -0.50
N SER A 35 -14.02 1.22 -0.28
CA SER A 35 -13.20 1.87 -1.32
C SER A 35 -12.01 1.03 -1.77
N GLY A 36 -11.63 -0.02 -1.03
CA GLY A 36 -10.37 -0.72 -1.21
C GLY A 36 -9.15 0.06 -0.71
N VAL A 37 -9.35 1.21 -0.04
CA VAL A 37 -8.27 2.08 0.45
C VAL A 37 -8.46 2.35 1.94
N TYR A 38 -7.47 1.99 2.75
CA TYR A 38 -7.34 2.36 4.15
C TYR A 38 -6.29 3.45 4.29
N ASP A 39 -6.72 4.64 4.66
CA ASP A 39 -5.88 5.83 4.85
C ASP A 39 -6.48 6.71 5.95
N PRO A 40 -6.33 6.32 7.22
CA PRO A 40 -6.97 7.01 8.34
C PRO A 40 -6.43 8.42 8.58
N HIS A 41 -5.23 8.73 8.10
CA HIS A 41 -4.59 10.04 8.25
C HIS A 41 -4.79 10.98 7.06
N GLY A 42 -5.37 10.49 5.95
CA GLY A 42 -5.65 11.32 4.78
C GLY A 42 -4.41 11.74 4.00
N TYR A 43 -3.41 10.86 3.90
CA TYR A 43 -2.23 11.07 3.05
C TYR A 43 -2.59 11.15 1.57
N LEU A 44 -3.64 10.45 1.17
CA LEU A 44 -4.10 10.38 -0.21
C LEU A 44 -5.26 11.37 -0.44
N SER A 45 -5.25 12.02 -1.58
CA SER A 45 -6.38 12.84 -2.00
C SER A 45 -7.61 11.98 -2.29
N LYS A 46 -8.81 12.55 -2.11
CA LYS A 46 -10.08 11.87 -2.40
C LYS A 46 -10.18 11.39 -3.85
N ASP A 47 -9.55 12.11 -4.78
CA ASP A 47 -9.54 11.75 -6.21
C ASP A 47 -8.75 10.47 -6.46
N VAL A 48 -7.61 10.26 -5.75
CA VAL A 48 -6.83 9.03 -5.87
C VAL A 48 -7.57 7.86 -5.23
N VAL A 49 -8.22 8.07 -4.08
CA VAL A 49 -9.07 7.03 -3.47
C VAL A 49 -10.21 6.63 -4.42
N LYS A 50 -10.82 7.61 -5.07
CA LYS A 50 -11.85 7.36 -6.09
C LYS A 50 -11.30 6.61 -7.30
N GLU A 51 -10.09 6.95 -7.77
CA GLU A 51 -9.43 6.27 -8.88
C GLU A 51 -9.22 4.78 -8.60
N VAL A 52 -8.80 4.41 -7.38
CA VAL A 52 -8.70 2.99 -6.97
C VAL A 52 -10.06 2.30 -6.99
N THR A 53 -11.08 2.96 -6.46
CA THR A 53 -12.45 2.43 -6.42
C THR A 53 -13.01 2.20 -7.83
N ASP A 54 -12.84 3.18 -8.71
CA ASP A 54 -13.30 3.12 -10.11
C ASP A 54 -12.56 2.02 -10.87
N LEU A 55 -11.25 1.90 -10.68
CA LEU A 55 -10.42 0.86 -11.28
C LEU A 55 -10.90 -0.55 -10.89
N ASN A 56 -11.14 -0.77 -9.60
CA ASN A 56 -11.67 -2.05 -9.11
C ASN A 56 -13.06 -2.34 -9.71
N SER A 57 -13.92 -1.31 -9.81
CA SER A 57 -15.24 -1.43 -10.43
C SER A 57 -15.16 -1.79 -11.90
N GLU A 58 -14.23 -1.19 -12.66
CA GLU A 58 -13.97 -1.51 -14.05
C GLU A 58 -13.45 -2.93 -14.21
N TYR A 59 -12.44 -3.29 -13.45
CA TYR A 59 -11.79 -4.60 -13.50
C TYR A 59 -12.73 -5.74 -13.10
N SER A 60 -13.67 -5.50 -12.18
CA SER A 60 -14.67 -6.50 -11.77
C SER A 60 -15.55 -7.01 -12.93
N LYS A 61 -15.63 -6.25 -14.02
CA LYS A 61 -16.43 -6.57 -15.23
C LYS A 61 -15.64 -7.35 -16.29
N THR A 62 -14.34 -7.54 -16.08
CA THR A 62 -13.46 -8.25 -17.02
C THR A 62 -13.42 -9.75 -16.72
N ALA A 63 -12.86 -10.55 -17.64
CA ALA A 63 -12.75 -11.99 -17.43
C ALA A 63 -11.74 -12.34 -16.32
N LEU A 64 -10.65 -11.59 -16.21
CA LEU A 64 -9.60 -11.77 -15.19
C LEU A 64 -10.06 -11.32 -13.81
N ARG A 65 -10.80 -10.22 -13.73
CA ARG A 65 -11.30 -9.60 -12.49
C ARG A 65 -10.17 -9.28 -11.47
N PRO A 66 -9.11 -8.59 -11.87
CA PRO A 66 -8.06 -8.23 -10.92
C PRO A 66 -8.58 -7.22 -9.89
N GLN A 67 -8.02 -7.25 -8.69
CA GLN A 67 -8.35 -6.33 -7.61
C GLN A 67 -7.08 -5.74 -7.00
N ILE A 68 -7.11 -4.43 -6.71
CA ILE A 68 -6.05 -3.75 -5.97
C ILE A 68 -6.60 -3.11 -4.70
N ALA A 69 -5.90 -3.30 -3.60
CA ALA A 69 -6.19 -2.65 -2.32
C ALA A 69 -4.96 -1.87 -1.84
N ILE A 70 -5.21 -0.77 -1.14
CA ILE A 70 -4.16 0.14 -0.64
C ILE A 70 -4.34 0.30 0.87
N ALA A 71 -3.27 0.14 1.63
CA ALA A 71 -3.22 0.50 3.04
C ALA A 71 -2.09 1.51 3.26
N VAL A 72 -2.42 2.70 3.78
CA VAL A 72 -1.46 3.74 4.15
C VAL A 72 -1.55 3.96 5.64
N VAL A 73 -0.44 3.74 6.34
CA VAL A 73 -0.32 3.85 7.80
C VAL A 73 0.91 4.66 8.18
N ASP A 74 0.95 5.17 9.40
CA ASP A 74 2.11 5.86 9.94
C ASP A 74 3.30 4.92 10.10
N THR A 75 3.08 3.81 10.81
CA THR A 75 4.09 2.78 11.11
C THR A 75 3.45 1.41 11.11
N VAL A 76 4.26 0.37 10.90
CA VAL A 76 3.85 -1.02 11.10
C VAL A 76 4.56 -1.61 12.32
N ASP A 77 3.92 -2.56 13.01
CA ASP A 77 4.55 -3.34 14.07
C ASP A 77 5.17 -4.60 13.46
N GLY A 78 6.51 -4.66 13.51
CA GLY A 78 7.28 -5.78 12.99
C GLY A 78 7.69 -5.66 11.52
N ASP A 79 7.67 -6.79 10.83
CA ASP A 79 8.11 -6.89 9.45
C ASP A 79 6.98 -6.53 8.47
N ILE A 80 7.23 -5.56 7.58
CA ILE A 80 6.24 -5.07 6.62
C ILE A 80 5.72 -6.17 5.69
N GLU A 81 6.53 -7.17 5.36
CA GLU A 81 6.12 -8.29 4.49
C GLU A 81 5.08 -9.15 5.19
N SER A 82 5.32 -9.46 6.47
CA SER A 82 4.39 -10.24 7.29
C SER A 82 3.08 -9.50 7.49
N VAL A 83 3.13 -8.20 7.80
CA VAL A 83 1.95 -7.34 7.97
C VAL A 83 1.16 -7.22 6.66
N ALA A 84 1.82 -7.00 5.53
CA ALA A 84 1.16 -6.92 4.23
C ALA A 84 0.47 -8.23 3.84
N ARG A 85 1.13 -9.36 4.08
CA ARG A 85 0.58 -10.70 3.81
C ARG A 85 -0.64 -11.00 4.68
N GLU A 86 -0.60 -10.65 5.96
CA GLU A 86 -1.72 -10.81 6.87
C GLU A 86 -2.89 -9.92 6.45
N ALA A 87 -2.66 -8.64 6.18
CA ALA A 87 -3.67 -7.71 5.70
C ALA A 87 -4.30 -8.18 4.37
N ALA A 88 -3.51 -8.63 3.40
CA ALA A 88 -4.02 -9.15 2.14
C ALA A 88 -4.95 -10.36 2.31
N ARG A 89 -4.62 -11.26 3.25
CA ARG A 89 -5.44 -12.43 3.60
C ARG A 89 -6.73 -12.03 4.31
N ASN A 90 -6.65 -11.18 5.33
CA ASN A 90 -7.80 -10.72 6.12
C ASN A 90 -8.78 -9.95 5.21
N TRP A 91 -8.26 -9.11 4.33
CA TRP A 91 -9.05 -8.35 3.35
C TRP A 91 -9.55 -9.20 2.18
N ARG A 92 -9.04 -10.43 2.04
CA ARG A 92 -9.35 -11.33 0.93
C ARG A 92 -9.19 -10.62 -0.42
N VAL A 93 -8.05 -9.94 -0.60
CA VAL A 93 -7.79 -9.18 -1.82
C VAL A 93 -7.67 -10.12 -3.02
N GLY A 94 -8.53 -9.91 -4.00
CA GLY A 94 -8.78 -10.82 -5.11
C GLY A 94 -10.06 -11.64 -4.90
N PHE A 95 -10.81 -11.83 -5.96
CA PHE A 95 -12.03 -12.65 -5.87
C PHE A 95 -11.67 -14.12 -5.65
N SER A 96 -12.44 -14.83 -4.82
CA SER A 96 -12.15 -16.22 -4.42
C SER A 96 -12.11 -17.22 -5.57
N ASP A 97 -12.79 -16.92 -6.68
CA ASP A 97 -12.86 -17.75 -7.88
C ASP A 97 -11.73 -17.47 -8.88
N THR A 98 -11.16 -16.27 -8.88
CA THR A 98 -10.11 -15.88 -9.84
C THR A 98 -8.74 -15.67 -9.18
N ASN A 99 -8.69 -15.20 -7.93
CA ASN A 99 -7.50 -15.00 -7.12
C ASN A 99 -6.43 -14.12 -7.79
N TYR A 100 -6.84 -12.97 -8.37
CA TYR A 100 -5.93 -11.95 -8.92
C TYR A 100 -5.96 -10.69 -8.04
N GLY A 101 -5.38 -10.77 -6.86
CA GLY A 101 -5.34 -9.71 -5.87
C GLY A 101 -3.96 -9.08 -5.69
N THR A 102 -3.94 -7.77 -5.44
CA THR A 102 -2.74 -7.02 -5.08
C THR A 102 -3.06 -6.12 -3.89
N LEU A 103 -2.27 -6.20 -2.82
CA LEU A 103 -2.28 -5.24 -1.72
C LEU A 103 -1.00 -4.40 -1.77
N VAL A 104 -1.13 -3.09 -1.69
CA VAL A 104 0.00 -2.16 -1.51
C VAL A 104 -0.07 -1.61 -0.10
N LEU A 105 0.88 -1.99 0.75
CA LEU A 105 1.05 -1.46 2.09
C LEU A 105 2.15 -0.41 2.09
N ILE A 106 1.80 0.77 2.58
CA ILE A 106 2.68 1.94 2.66
C ILE A 106 2.79 2.36 4.12
N SER A 107 3.99 2.32 4.67
CA SER A 107 4.32 2.81 6.00
C SER A 107 5.11 4.10 5.88
N ILE A 108 4.46 5.22 6.18
CA ILE A 108 4.99 6.58 5.89
C ILE A 108 6.23 6.89 6.72
N LYS A 109 6.14 6.75 8.04
CA LYS A 109 7.24 7.09 8.96
C LYS A 109 8.38 6.08 8.90
N ASP A 110 8.09 4.82 8.61
CA ASP A 110 9.11 3.78 8.39
C ASP A 110 9.77 3.89 7.01
N ARG A 111 9.19 4.70 6.10
CA ARG A 111 9.62 4.85 4.70
C ARG A 111 9.70 3.51 3.96
N LYS A 112 8.69 2.68 4.18
CA LYS A 112 8.62 1.34 3.58
C LYS A 112 7.37 1.21 2.71
N ILE A 113 7.51 0.47 1.63
CA ILE A 113 6.42 0.13 0.71
C ILE A 113 6.54 -1.36 0.41
N ARG A 114 5.43 -2.06 0.52
CA ARG A 114 5.33 -3.48 0.16
C ARG A 114 4.15 -3.72 -0.76
N THR A 115 4.40 -4.37 -1.88
CA THR A 115 3.36 -4.95 -2.74
C THR A 115 3.28 -6.45 -2.45
N GLU A 116 2.11 -6.90 -2.03
CA GLU A 116 1.80 -8.32 -1.82
C GLU A 116 0.79 -8.76 -2.86
N THR A 117 1.08 -9.86 -3.56
CA THR A 117 0.23 -10.42 -4.61
C THR A 117 -0.32 -11.79 -4.20
N SER A 118 -1.55 -12.08 -4.63
CA SER A 118 -2.07 -13.44 -4.56
C SER A 118 -1.35 -14.36 -5.55
N ASP A 119 -1.48 -15.68 -5.39
CA ASP A 119 -0.75 -16.66 -6.19
C ASP A 119 -0.96 -16.48 -7.70
N ASN A 120 -2.19 -16.24 -8.14
CA ASN A 120 -2.47 -16.06 -9.58
C ASN A 120 -1.99 -14.69 -10.08
N MET A 121 -2.06 -13.64 -9.25
CA MET A 121 -1.54 -12.33 -9.62
C MET A 121 0.00 -12.36 -9.74
N GLY A 122 0.69 -13.17 -8.95
CA GLY A 122 2.15 -13.34 -9.02
C GLY A 122 2.66 -13.83 -10.39
N ILE A 123 1.79 -14.39 -11.24
CA ILE A 123 2.13 -14.74 -12.64
C ILE A 123 2.27 -13.47 -13.51
N ILE A 124 1.53 -12.42 -13.19
CA ILE A 124 1.53 -11.14 -13.92
C ILE A 124 2.49 -10.14 -13.27
N ILE A 125 2.36 -9.99 -11.96
CA ILE A 125 3.20 -9.11 -11.13
C ILE A 125 4.08 -10.00 -10.27
N THR A 126 5.22 -10.40 -10.82
CA THR A 126 6.25 -11.15 -10.10
C THR A 126 6.88 -10.30 -8.99
N ASP A 127 7.67 -10.90 -8.12
CA ASP A 127 8.41 -10.17 -7.06
C ASP A 127 9.30 -9.06 -7.64
N VAL A 128 9.91 -9.28 -8.80
CA VAL A 128 10.71 -8.27 -9.52
C VAL A 128 9.83 -7.12 -9.99
N GLU A 129 8.66 -7.43 -10.56
CA GLU A 129 7.72 -6.39 -11.00
C GLU A 129 7.12 -5.62 -9.82
N ALA A 130 6.83 -6.29 -8.72
CA ALA A 130 6.39 -5.66 -7.48
C ALA A 130 7.45 -4.70 -6.92
N SER A 131 8.72 -5.11 -6.91
CA SER A 131 9.84 -4.23 -6.54
C SER A 131 9.94 -3.01 -7.46
N ASN A 132 9.87 -3.21 -8.79
CA ASN A 132 9.91 -2.10 -9.76
C ASN A 132 8.74 -1.12 -9.59
N LEU A 133 7.55 -1.61 -9.24
CA LEU A 133 6.40 -0.77 -8.91
C LEU A 133 6.66 0.07 -7.66
N ASN A 134 7.17 -0.55 -6.59
CA ASN A 134 7.50 0.13 -5.34
C ASN A 134 8.59 1.19 -5.55
N ASP A 135 9.65 0.86 -6.30
CA ASP A 135 10.76 1.78 -6.58
C ASP A 135 10.31 3.00 -7.38
N SER A 136 9.31 2.81 -8.24
CA SER A 136 8.83 3.87 -9.13
C SER A 136 8.18 5.06 -8.43
N ILE A 137 7.80 4.93 -7.16
CA ILE A 137 7.10 5.95 -6.40
C ILE A 137 7.94 6.52 -5.24
N GLN A 138 9.14 6.00 -5.01
CA GLN A 138 9.96 6.40 -3.88
C GLN A 138 10.33 7.88 -3.88
N ASP A 139 10.61 8.46 -5.07
CA ASP A 139 11.01 9.88 -5.17
C ASP A 139 9.84 10.80 -4.84
N ASP A 140 8.63 10.49 -5.33
CA ASP A 140 7.42 11.23 -4.95
C ASP A 140 7.17 11.14 -3.44
N PHE A 141 7.36 9.96 -2.86
CA PHE A 141 7.13 9.73 -1.43
C PHE A 141 8.17 10.43 -0.55
N ARG A 142 9.44 10.52 -0.99
CA ARG A 142 10.46 11.33 -0.28
C ARG A 142 10.12 12.81 -0.25
N GLN A 143 9.36 13.30 -1.23
CA GLN A 143 8.87 14.67 -1.35
C GLN A 143 7.48 14.86 -0.75
N GLU A 144 6.94 13.84 -0.07
CA GLU A 144 5.59 13.81 0.51
C GLU A 144 4.45 13.97 -0.51
N ASN A 145 4.74 13.73 -1.79
CA ASN A 145 3.77 13.76 -2.89
C ASN A 145 3.02 12.41 -3.02
N TYR A 146 2.45 11.91 -1.93
CA TYR A 146 1.88 10.56 -1.85
C TYR A 146 0.83 10.25 -2.92
N SER A 147 -0.06 11.21 -3.18
CA SER A 147 -1.09 11.06 -4.21
C SER A 147 -0.52 10.97 -5.62
N ALA A 148 0.53 11.75 -5.94
CA ALA A 148 1.21 11.70 -7.24
C ALA A 148 1.94 10.36 -7.41
N GLY A 149 2.66 9.93 -6.37
CA GLY A 149 3.34 8.64 -6.36
C GLY A 149 2.35 7.49 -6.57
N LEU A 150 1.21 7.48 -5.84
CA LEU A 150 0.23 6.41 -6.03
C LEU A 150 -0.38 6.42 -7.44
N ARG A 151 -0.62 7.58 -8.07
CA ARG A 151 -1.03 7.63 -9.48
C ARG A 151 0.02 7.04 -10.41
N THR A 152 1.30 7.32 -10.17
CA THR A 152 2.40 6.70 -10.91
C THR A 152 2.38 5.18 -10.76
N TYR A 153 2.16 4.69 -9.54
CA TYR A 153 2.00 3.26 -9.25
C TYR A 153 0.83 2.66 -10.04
N LEU A 154 -0.37 3.26 -9.93
CA LEU A 154 -1.58 2.78 -10.59
C LEU A 154 -1.42 2.74 -12.11
N ALA A 155 -0.82 3.76 -12.72
CA ALA A 155 -0.56 3.79 -14.16
C ALA A 155 0.35 2.63 -14.60
N LYS A 156 1.42 2.36 -13.84
CA LYS A 156 2.32 1.23 -14.13
C LYS A 156 1.66 -0.12 -13.86
N PHE A 157 0.90 -0.24 -12.78
CA PHE A 157 0.11 -1.43 -12.47
C PHE A 157 -0.88 -1.75 -13.60
N LYS A 158 -1.63 -0.76 -14.09
CA LYS A 158 -2.53 -0.89 -15.23
C LYS A 158 -1.80 -1.41 -16.46
N ASN A 159 -0.68 -0.81 -16.83
CA ASN A 159 0.13 -1.23 -17.98
C ASN A 159 0.57 -2.71 -17.87
N LYS A 160 0.77 -3.23 -16.67
CA LYS A 160 1.13 -4.64 -16.44
C LYS A 160 -0.07 -5.58 -16.51
N VAL A 161 -1.22 -5.16 -16.03
CA VAL A 161 -2.42 -6.02 -15.86
C VAL A 161 -3.35 -5.98 -17.07
N GLU A 162 -3.53 -4.83 -17.71
CA GLU A 162 -4.49 -4.62 -18.80
C GLU A 162 -4.34 -5.59 -19.98
N PRO A 163 -3.12 -6.00 -20.42
CA PRO A 163 -2.96 -6.98 -21.49
C PRO A 163 -3.63 -8.34 -21.21
N TYR A 164 -3.93 -8.61 -19.94
CA TYR A 164 -4.47 -9.91 -19.50
C TYR A 164 -5.96 -9.86 -19.12
N LEU A 165 -6.64 -8.72 -19.16
CA LEU A 165 -8.02 -8.56 -18.69
C LEU A 165 -9.03 -9.50 -19.39
N SER A 166 -8.76 -9.89 -20.63
CA SER A 166 -9.58 -10.84 -21.40
C SER A 166 -9.28 -12.32 -21.10
N LYS A 167 -8.21 -12.61 -20.34
CA LYS A 167 -7.81 -13.99 -20.02
C LYS A 167 -8.65 -14.53 -18.87
N LYS A 168 -8.97 -15.82 -18.92
CA LYS A 168 -9.86 -16.46 -17.94
C LYS A 168 -9.12 -17.18 -16.83
N ASN A 169 -7.85 -17.52 -17.05
CA ASN A 169 -7.07 -18.32 -16.11
C ASN A 169 -5.56 -18.21 -16.35
N ALA A 170 -4.79 -18.73 -15.40
CA ALA A 170 -3.33 -18.70 -15.41
C ALA A 170 -2.72 -19.35 -16.68
N LYS A 171 -3.34 -20.40 -17.20
CA LYS A 171 -2.85 -21.08 -18.42
C LYS A 171 -2.90 -20.14 -19.63
N GLU A 172 -4.02 -19.45 -19.86
CA GLU A 172 -4.17 -18.47 -20.96
C GLU A 172 -3.18 -17.30 -20.81
N ILE A 173 -2.85 -16.89 -19.57
CA ILE A 173 -1.85 -15.86 -19.29
C ILE A 173 -0.46 -16.37 -19.70
N THR A 174 -0.07 -17.55 -19.24
CA THR A 174 1.24 -18.13 -19.55
C THR A 174 1.42 -18.33 -21.06
N GLU A 175 0.42 -18.88 -21.74
CA GLU A 175 0.44 -19.05 -23.21
C GLU A 175 0.58 -17.70 -23.93
N TYR A 176 -0.08 -16.65 -23.45
CA TYR A 176 0.07 -15.30 -23.99
C TYR A 176 1.48 -14.75 -23.77
N GLN A 177 2.05 -14.90 -22.57
CA GLN A 177 3.41 -14.46 -22.26
C GLN A 177 4.46 -15.19 -23.11
N GLU A 178 4.30 -16.49 -23.35
CA GLU A 178 5.19 -17.26 -24.20
C GLU A 178 5.19 -16.77 -25.65
N LYS A 179 4.01 -16.44 -26.19
CA LYS A 179 3.88 -15.87 -27.55
C LYS A 179 4.51 -14.48 -27.70
N GLN A 180 4.60 -13.70 -26.63
CA GLN A 180 5.24 -12.38 -26.66
C GLN A 180 6.78 -12.46 -26.58
N ARG A 181 7.32 -13.60 -26.14
CA ARG A 181 8.77 -13.84 -26.01
C ARG A 181 9.43 -14.40 -27.30
N GLN A 182 8.62 -14.89 -28.25
CA GLN A 182 9.05 -15.40 -29.54
C GLN A 182 9.17 -14.27 -30.58
#